data_ef9e144618023b6297d9bdbe39d048f3
#
_entry.id   ef9e144618023b6297d9bdbe39d048f3
#
_cell.length_a   1.000
_cell.length_b   1.000
_cell.length_c   1.000
_cell.angle_alpha   90.00
_cell.angle_beta   90.00
_cell.angle_gamma   90.00
#
_symmetry.space_group_name_H-M   'P 1'
#
loop_
_entity.id
_entity.type
_entity.pdbx_description
1 polymer ?
#
loop_
_entity_poly.entity_id
_entity_poly.type
_entity_poly.pdbx_seq_one_letter_code
_entity_poly.pdbx_strand_id
1 'polypeptide(L)'
;MQQIELELAGGGVLTVSLRASLDAMPAVKERPLVLVVPGGGYNHVSPREGDPVALQFAAAGYHTAVLTYSVGEGAQNYQPLRQLNEALALLRQNAGEWHILPDKIAVCGFSAGGHLALSGAVLDIPGETAQQRPNAVILGYPVVTAGEFAHRGSFVQLAGSEDAAAQQAFTLEDKVTSDTPPVFVWHTMEDKTVPVENTLLLLAALRRAGVPCEAHLFEKGAHGTSISTAEVDAADPHRAHWVALCLEWLGETLGFKLS
;
A
#
# COMPACT_ATOMS: atom_id res chain seq x y z
N MET A 1 -18.71 10.91 6.98
CA MET A 1 -17.54 11.13 6.11
C MET A 1 -18.02 11.65 4.77
N GLN A 2 -17.32 12.60 4.17
CA GLN A 2 -17.52 13.01 2.78
C GLN A 2 -16.78 12.06 1.87
N GLN A 3 -17.41 11.59 0.80
CA GLN A 3 -16.78 10.74 -0.20
C GLN A 3 -16.65 11.49 -1.51
N ILE A 4 -15.50 11.35 -2.18
CA ILE A 4 -15.16 11.98 -3.45
C ILE A 4 -14.57 10.90 -4.35
N GLU A 5 -15.07 10.78 -5.57
CA GLU A 5 -14.51 9.88 -6.58
C GLU A 5 -13.85 10.70 -7.68
N LEU A 6 -12.64 10.29 -8.06
CA LEU A 6 -11.84 10.90 -9.11
C LEU A 6 -11.42 9.82 -10.10
N GLU A 7 -11.73 10.05 -11.37
CA GLU A 7 -11.20 9.23 -12.47
C GLU A 7 -9.73 9.56 -12.70
N LEU A 8 -8.91 8.50 -12.86
CA LEU A 8 -7.49 8.62 -13.16
C LEU A 8 -7.21 8.24 -14.61
N ALA A 9 -6.11 8.73 -15.15
CA ALA A 9 -5.69 8.40 -16.49
C ALA A 9 -5.58 6.89 -16.72
N GLY A 10 -6.14 6.39 -17.82
CA GLY A 10 -6.13 4.97 -18.16
C GLY A 10 -7.15 4.11 -17.40
N GLY A 11 -8.18 4.71 -16.78
CA GLY A 11 -9.35 4.00 -16.23
C GLY A 11 -9.24 3.56 -14.77
N GLY A 12 -8.27 4.09 -14.01
CA GLY A 12 -8.25 3.94 -12.56
C GLY A 12 -9.25 4.87 -11.86
N VAL A 13 -9.60 4.56 -10.61
CA VAL A 13 -10.48 5.39 -9.77
C VAL A 13 -9.85 5.59 -8.39
N LEU A 14 -9.81 6.83 -7.94
CA LEU A 14 -9.44 7.20 -6.58
C LEU A 14 -10.69 7.58 -5.80
N THR A 15 -11.07 6.78 -4.81
CA THR A 15 -12.19 7.06 -3.90
C THR A 15 -11.64 7.62 -2.59
N VAL A 16 -11.84 8.91 -2.33
CA VAL A 16 -11.34 9.61 -1.14
C VAL A 16 -12.46 9.72 -0.11
N SER A 17 -12.18 9.38 1.14
CA SER A 17 -13.10 9.46 2.28
C SER A 17 -12.56 10.43 3.33
N LEU A 18 -13.13 11.62 3.41
CA LEU A 18 -12.71 12.69 4.30
C LEU A 18 -13.49 12.67 5.61
N ARG A 19 -12.81 12.76 6.73
CA ARG A 19 -13.41 12.99 8.03
C ARG A 19 -13.76 14.48 8.15
N ALA A 20 -14.95 14.77 8.69
CA ALA A 20 -15.35 16.16 8.90
C ALA A 20 -14.40 16.88 9.87
N SER A 21 -14.02 18.11 9.51
CA SER A 21 -13.46 19.08 10.44
C SER A 21 -14.62 19.92 10.97
N LEU A 22 -14.82 19.97 12.27
CA LEU A 22 -15.92 20.69 12.92
C LEU A 22 -15.36 21.74 13.87
N ASP A 23 -15.95 22.94 13.87
CA ASP A 23 -15.58 24.00 14.81
C ASP A 23 -15.70 23.58 16.27
N ALA A 24 -16.61 22.64 16.57
CA ALA A 24 -16.76 22.05 17.89
C ALA A 24 -15.61 21.11 18.30
N MET A 25 -14.73 20.74 17.36
CA MET A 25 -13.55 19.88 17.59
C MET A 25 -12.27 20.56 17.05
N PRO A 26 -11.87 21.69 17.63
CA PRO A 26 -10.81 22.55 17.05
C PRO A 26 -9.39 21.96 17.16
N ALA A 27 -9.21 20.91 17.97
CA ALA A 27 -7.89 20.31 18.22
C ALA A 27 -7.29 19.61 16.99
N VAL A 28 -8.12 19.15 16.06
CA VAL A 28 -7.67 18.43 14.85
C VAL A 28 -8.34 19.03 13.62
N LYS A 29 -7.69 20.01 13.03
CA LYS A 29 -8.16 20.68 11.80
C LYS A 29 -7.71 19.99 10.53
N GLU A 30 -6.49 19.47 10.52
CA GLU A 30 -5.90 18.74 9.40
C GLU A 30 -5.50 17.34 9.85
N ARG A 31 -5.50 16.39 8.93
CA ARG A 31 -5.24 14.97 9.22
C ARG A 31 -4.28 14.36 8.22
N PRO A 32 -3.44 13.40 8.65
CA PRO A 32 -2.75 12.53 7.71
C PRO A 32 -3.76 11.71 6.91
N LEU A 33 -3.30 11.13 5.79
CA LEU A 33 -4.10 10.27 4.94
C LEU A 33 -3.43 8.92 4.73
N VAL A 34 -4.24 7.86 4.72
CA VAL A 34 -3.80 6.52 4.28
C VAL A 34 -4.49 6.19 2.96
N LEU A 35 -3.68 6.02 1.90
CA LEU A 35 -4.11 5.54 0.60
C LEU A 35 -3.99 4.02 0.57
N VAL A 36 -5.12 3.33 0.50
CA VAL A 36 -5.21 1.87 0.47
C VAL A 36 -5.14 1.39 -0.98
N VAL A 37 -4.29 0.40 -1.22
CA VAL A 37 -4.04 -0.23 -2.52
C VAL A 37 -4.30 -1.72 -2.40
N PRO A 38 -5.50 -2.19 -2.76
CA PRO A 38 -5.87 -3.60 -2.66
C PRO A 38 -5.03 -4.50 -3.56
N GLY A 39 -4.93 -5.80 -3.23
CA GLY A 39 -4.30 -6.82 -4.05
C GLY A 39 -5.19 -7.34 -5.17
N GLY A 40 -4.86 -8.54 -5.66
CA GLY A 40 -5.59 -9.22 -6.73
C GLY A 40 -4.71 -9.65 -7.90
N GLY A 41 -3.38 -9.79 -7.68
CA GLY A 41 -2.43 -10.33 -8.66
C GLY A 41 -2.27 -9.49 -9.93
N TYR A 42 -2.64 -8.22 -9.92
CA TYR A 42 -2.80 -7.35 -11.09
C TYR A 42 -3.81 -7.89 -12.13
N ASN A 43 -4.62 -8.86 -11.76
CA ASN A 43 -5.68 -9.43 -12.60
C ASN A 43 -7.07 -8.89 -12.23
N HIS A 44 -7.27 -8.55 -10.98
CA HIS A 44 -8.45 -7.89 -10.44
C HIS A 44 -8.06 -7.01 -9.24
N VAL A 45 -9.01 -6.26 -8.69
CA VAL A 45 -8.84 -5.51 -7.43
C VAL A 45 -9.69 -6.19 -6.35
N SER A 46 -9.06 -6.57 -5.23
CA SER A 46 -9.68 -7.31 -4.13
C SER A 46 -10.55 -6.39 -3.26
N PRO A 47 -11.88 -6.54 -3.22
CA PRO A 47 -12.72 -5.66 -2.38
C PRO A 47 -12.48 -5.86 -0.89
N ARG A 48 -12.01 -7.04 -0.45
CA ARG A 48 -11.70 -7.33 0.95
C ARG A 48 -10.53 -6.51 1.52
N GLU A 49 -9.69 -5.99 0.65
CA GLU A 49 -8.48 -5.22 0.98
C GLU A 49 -8.65 -3.71 0.72
N GLY A 50 -9.86 -3.28 0.36
CA GLY A 50 -10.25 -1.88 0.13
C GLY A 50 -10.92 -1.25 1.34
N ASP A 51 -12.25 -1.06 1.26
CA ASP A 51 -13.05 -0.40 2.29
C ASP A 51 -12.88 -0.97 3.71
N PRO A 52 -12.87 -2.30 3.94
CA PRO A 52 -12.69 -2.82 5.30
C PRO A 52 -11.40 -2.34 5.95
N VAL A 53 -10.32 -2.20 5.17
CA VAL A 53 -9.03 -1.67 5.64
C VAL A 53 -9.10 -0.16 5.85
N ALA A 54 -9.64 0.59 4.89
CA ALA A 54 -9.77 2.04 4.96
C ALA A 54 -10.56 2.47 6.21
N LEU A 55 -11.61 1.72 6.57
CA LEU A 55 -12.42 1.98 7.77
C LEU A 55 -11.63 1.86 9.07
N GLN A 56 -10.62 0.97 9.16
CA GLN A 56 -9.76 0.86 10.36
C GLN A 56 -8.97 2.16 10.58
N PHE A 57 -8.34 2.67 9.52
CA PHE A 57 -7.60 3.93 9.59
C PHE A 57 -8.53 5.14 9.80
N ALA A 58 -9.70 5.14 9.17
CA ALA A 58 -10.69 6.18 9.38
C ALA A 58 -11.16 6.20 10.84
N ALA A 59 -11.39 5.06 11.48
CA ALA A 59 -11.76 4.96 12.90
C ALA A 59 -10.66 5.54 13.81
N ALA A 60 -9.39 5.35 13.44
CA ALA A 60 -8.23 5.89 14.15
C ALA A 60 -7.97 7.39 13.87
N GLY A 61 -8.78 8.04 13.04
CA GLY A 61 -8.71 9.50 12.86
C GLY A 61 -8.06 9.98 11.57
N TYR A 62 -7.60 9.10 10.72
CA TYR A 62 -7.00 9.45 9.42
C TYR A 62 -8.08 9.82 8.39
N HIS A 63 -7.73 10.63 7.41
CA HIS A 63 -8.39 10.58 6.11
C HIS A 63 -7.99 9.29 5.41
N THR A 64 -8.85 8.77 4.54
CA THR A 64 -8.53 7.55 3.79
C THR A 64 -8.86 7.72 2.31
N ALA A 65 -8.17 6.98 1.48
CA ALA A 65 -8.53 6.82 0.09
C ALA A 65 -8.31 5.37 -0.33
N VAL A 66 -9.05 4.91 -1.33
CA VAL A 66 -8.86 3.58 -1.95
C VAL A 66 -8.57 3.78 -3.42
N LEU A 67 -7.50 3.13 -3.90
CA LEU A 67 -7.11 3.14 -5.31
C LEU A 67 -7.62 1.88 -6.02
N THR A 68 -8.53 2.04 -6.95
CA THR A 68 -8.86 1.03 -7.96
C THR A 68 -7.99 1.29 -9.18
N TYR A 69 -6.95 0.49 -9.37
CA TYR A 69 -5.97 0.65 -10.44
C TYR A 69 -6.24 -0.29 -11.62
N SER A 70 -5.64 -0.01 -12.77
CA SER A 70 -5.76 -0.82 -13.98
C SER A 70 -5.17 -2.22 -13.79
N VAL A 71 -5.87 -3.24 -14.29
CA VAL A 71 -5.53 -4.66 -14.14
C VAL A 71 -5.54 -5.37 -15.50
N GLY A 72 -5.08 -6.62 -15.54
CA GLY A 72 -4.98 -7.40 -16.77
C GLY A 72 -4.01 -6.73 -17.76
N GLU A 73 -4.41 -6.64 -19.03
CA GLU A 73 -3.62 -5.96 -20.06
C GLU A 73 -3.40 -4.46 -19.73
N GLY A 74 -4.32 -3.85 -18.99
CA GLY A 74 -4.21 -2.47 -18.51
C GLY A 74 -3.14 -2.26 -17.44
N ALA A 75 -2.59 -3.33 -16.84
CA ALA A 75 -1.52 -3.22 -15.85
C ALA A 75 -0.11 -3.02 -16.48
N GLN A 76 0.02 -3.23 -17.78
CA GLN A 76 1.30 -3.13 -18.49
C GLN A 76 1.82 -1.70 -18.56
N ASN A 77 3.08 -1.56 -18.97
CA ASN A 77 3.73 -0.26 -19.18
C ASN A 77 3.71 0.66 -17.95
N TYR A 78 3.85 0.10 -16.75
CA TYR A 78 3.81 0.84 -15.47
C TYR A 78 2.49 1.58 -15.20
N GLN A 79 1.39 1.24 -15.87
CA GLN A 79 0.13 1.97 -15.74
C GLN A 79 -0.40 2.05 -14.29
N PRO A 80 -0.42 0.97 -13.47
CA PRO A 80 -0.81 1.08 -12.07
C PRO A 80 0.08 2.04 -11.27
N LEU A 81 1.40 2.07 -11.55
CA LEU A 81 2.32 2.98 -10.86
C LEU A 81 2.08 4.44 -11.27
N ARG A 82 1.74 4.71 -12.55
CA ARG A 82 1.30 6.06 -12.98
C ARG A 82 0.05 6.49 -12.24
N GLN A 83 -0.93 5.60 -12.10
CA GLN A 83 -2.17 5.88 -11.38
C GLN A 83 -1.92 6.13 -9.89
N LEU A 84 -1.01 5.38 -9.26
CA LEU A 84 -0.59 5.66 -7.87
C LEU A 84 0.08 7.03 -7.75
N ASN A 85 0.98 7.37 -8.67
CA ASN A 85 1.63 8.69 -8.70
C ASN A 85 0.61 9.82 -8.89
N GLU A 86 -0.34 9.66 -9.82
CA GLU A 86 -1.42 10.63 -10.07
C GLU A 86 -2.31 10.77 -8.83
N ALA A 87 -2.69 9.67 -8.18
CA ALA A 87 -3.46 9.68 -6.94
C ALA A 87 -2.74 10.47 -5.83
N LEU A 88 -1.45 10.22 -5.60
CA LEU A 88 -0.64 10.97 -4.62
C LEU A 88 -0.53 12.46 -4.97
N ALA A 89 -0.39 12.78 -6.27
CA ALA A 89 -0.36 14.16 -6.73
C ALA A 89 -1.69 14.88 -6.46
N LEU A 90 -2.82 14.25 -6.80
CA LEU A 90 -4.16 14.79 -6.57
C LEU A 90 -4.45 15.01 -5.08
N LEU A 91 -4.06 14.06 -4.21
CA LEU A 91 -4.20 14.20 -2.76
C LEU A 91 -3.41 15.41 -2.23
N ARG A 92 -2.19 15.64 -2.71
CA ARG A 92 -1.36 16.78 -2.33
C ARG A 92 -1.87 18.11 -2.90
N GLN A 93 -2.31 18.12 -4.16
CA GLN A 93 -2.86 19.31 -4.80
C GLN A 93 -4.11 19.83 -4.08
N ASN A 94 -4.96 18.94 -3.59
CA ASN A 94 -6.20 19.28 -2.90
C ASN A 94 -6.03 19.33 -1.36
N ALA A 95 -4.81 19.21 -0.83
CA ALA A 95 -4.56 19.07 0.59
C ALA A 95 -5.17 20.21 1.43
N GLY A 96 -5.07 21.44 0.96
CA GLY A 96 -5.64 22.60 1.65
C GLY A 96 -7.16 22.56 1.74
N GLU A 97 -7.86 22.24 0.64
CA GLU A 97 -9.31 22.12 0.58
C GLU A 97 -9.83 20.94 1.40
N TRP A 98 -9.11 19.83 1.35
CA TRP A 98 -9.52 18.58 2.00
C TRP A 98 -8.97 18.41 3.41
N HIS A 99 -8.26 19.41 3.92
CA HIS A 99 -7.64 19.38 5.25
C HIS A 99 -6.71 18.18 5.46
N ILE A 100 -5.95 17.81 4.42
CA ILE A 100 -4.94 16.76 4.45
C ILE A 100 -3.59 17.40 4.81
N LEU A 101 -2.80 16.73 5.64
CA LEU A 101 -1.39 17.03 5.85
C LEU A 101 -0.58 16.46 4.67
N PRO A 102 -0.10 17.28 3.69
CA PRO A 102 0.45 16.79 2.43
C PRO A 102 1.79 16.04 2.58
N ASP A 103 2.48 16.25 3.68
CA ASP A 103 3.72 15.59 4.09
C ASP A 103 3.50 14.36 4.99
N LYS A 104 2.24 13.94 5.18
CA LYS A 104 1.83 12.81 6.02
C LYS A 104 0.85 11.89 5.29
N ILE A 105 1.22 11.45 4.09
CA ILE A 105 0.45 10.50 3.28
C ILE A 105 1.16 9.15 3.28
N ALA A 106 0.55 8.15 3.90
CA ALA A 106 1.00 6.76 3.84
C ALA A 106 0.29 5.99 2.75
N VAL A 107 0.96 5.00 2.15
CA VAL A 107 0.35 4.05 1.22
C VAL A 107 0.32 2.68 1.88
N CYS A 108 -0.87 2.07 1.94
CA CYS A 108 -1.10 0.75 2.53
C CYS A 108 -1.50 -0.23 1.44
N GLY A 109 -0.66 -1.22 1.14
CA GLY A 109 -0.92 -2.17 0.06
C GLY A 109 -0.86 -3.63 0.51
N PHE A 110 -1.63 -4.48 -0.19
CA PHE A 110 -1.75 -5.91 0.09
C PHE A 110 -1.38 -6.75 -1.13
N SER A 111 -0.61 -7.84 -0.95
CA SER A 111 -0.29 -8.75 -2.05
C SER A 111 0.31 -8.01 -3.26
N ALA A 112 -0.30 -8.08 -4.43
CA ALA A 112 0.06 -7.28 -5.61
C ALA A 112 -0.11 -5.77 -5.38
N GLY A 113 -1.11 -5.34 -4.58
CA GLY A 113 -1.22 -3.95 -4.13
C GLY A 113 -0.09 -3.53 -3.19
N GLY A 114 0.46 -4.48 -2.41
CA GLY A 114 1.68 -4.29 -1.63
C GLY A 114 2.90 -4.05 -2.54
N HIS A 115 2.99 -4.80 -3.65
CA HIS A 115 3.97 -4.54 -4.69
C HIS A 115 3.81 -3.13 -5.27
N LEU A 116 2.59 -2.72 -5.61
CA LEU A 116 2.33 -1.39 -6.16
C LEU A 116 2.66 -0.29 -5.13
N ALA A 117 2.28 -0.45 -3.87
CA ALA A 117 2.61 0.48 -2.79
C ALA A 117 4.12 0.66 -2.61
N LEU A 118 4.86 -0.46 -2.58
CA LEU A 118 6.32 -0.43 -2.50
C LEU A 118 6.95 0.13 -3.79
N SER A 119 6.40 -0.19 -4.98
CA SER A 119 6.85 0.40 -6.25
C SER A 119 6.77 1.92 -6.22
N GLY A 120 5.70 2.49 -5.66
CA GLY A 120 5.56 3.93 -5.44
C GLY A 120 6.65 4.54 -4.56
N ALA A 121 7.29 3.74 -3.72
CA ALA A 121 8.38 4.18 -2.85
C ALA A 121 9.78 4.03 -3.47
N VAL A 122 10.01 3.01 -4.32
CA VAL A 122 11.37 2.62 -4.72
C VAL A 122 11.60 2.57 -6.23
N LEU A 123 10.55 2.54 -7.06
CA LEU A 123 10.68 2.33 -8.49
C LEU A 123 10.45 3.64 -9.26
N ASP A 124 11.34 3.93 -10.20
CA ASP A 124 11.16 5.03 -11.14
C ASP A 124 10.54 4.52 -12.45
N ILE A 125 9.60 5.30 -12.99
CA ILE A 125 9.04 5.02 -14.31
C ILE A 125 10.02 5.54 -15.37
N PRO A 126 10.50 4.69 -16.29
CA PRO A 126 11.43 5.11 -17.30
C PRO A 126 10.94 6.30 -18.13
N GLY A 127 11.76 7.35 -18.21
CA GLY A 127 11.43 8.57 -18.96
C GLY A 127 10.56 9.59 -18.22
N GLU A 128 10.15 9.32 -16.99
CA GLU A 128 9.40 10.24 -16.14
C GLU A 128 10.28 10.81 -15.01
N THR A 129 10.21 12.12 -14.77
CA THR A 129 11.07 12.81 -13.80
C THR A 129 10.34 13.23 -12.52
N ALA A 130 9.01 13.33 -12.56
CA ALA A 130 8.20 13.81 -11.44
C ALA A 130 7.49 12.64 -10.73
N GLN A 131 8.23 11.90 -9.91
CA GLN A 131 7.68 10.80 -9.12
C GLN A 131 7.11 11.34 -7.80
N GLN A 132 5.93 10.84 -7.44
CA GLN A 132 5.32 11.11 -6.14
C GLN A 132 5.66 9.97 -5.17
N ARG A 133 6.42 10.26 -4.11
CA ARG A 133 6.77 9.28 -3.08
C ARG A 133 5.82 9.38 -1.88
N PRO A 134 5.38 8.26 -1.29
CA PRO A 134 4.65 8.28 -0.02
C PRO A 134 5.58 8.69 1.13
N ASN A 135 4.99 9.12 2.26
CA ASN A 135 5.76 9.46 3.46
C ASN A 135 6.00 8.23 4.36
N ALA A 136 5.20 7.19 4.20
CA ALA A 136 5.37 5.88 4.84
C ALA A 136 4.70 4.79 3.99
N VAL A 137 5.14 3.54 4.12
CA VAL A 137 4.58 2.39 3.39
C VAL A 137 4.16 1.30 4.37
N ILE A 138 2.94 0.78 4.20
CA ILE A 138 2.37 -0.30 4.98
C ILE A 138 2.09 -1.47 4.04
N LEU A 139 2.60 -2.64 4.37
CA LEU A 139 2.57 -3.81 3.48
C LEU A 139 1.96 -5.02 4.20
N GLY A 140 0.90 -5.58 3.63
CA GLY A 140 0.35 -6.87 4.02
C GLY A 140 0.76 -7.96 3.02
N TYR A 141 1.49 -8.98 3.45
CA TYR A 141 1.90 -10.13 2.62
C TYR A 141 2.29 -9.75 1.18
N PRO A 142 3.21 -8.77 0.99
CA PRO A 142 3.46 -8.16 -0.29
C PRO A 142 4.14 -9.10 -1.28
N VAL A 143 3.81 -8.97 -2.57
CA VAL A 143 4.68 -9.41 -3.65
C VAL A 143 5.86 -8.45 -3.71
N VAL A 144 7.09 -8.95 -3.85
CA VAL A 144 8.32 -8.14 -3.84
C VAL A 144 9.29 -8.57 -4.95
N THR A 145 9.62 -9.86 -5.00
CA THR A 145 10.66 -10.40 -5.90
C THR A 145 10.08 -11.07 -7.14
N ALA A 146 10.70 -10.85 -8.29
CA ALA A 146 10.49 -11.63 -9.51
C ALA A 146 11.43 -12.85 -9.60
N GLY A 147 12.23 -13.12 -8.56
CA GLY A 147 13.17 -14.23 -8.47
C GLY A 147 12.53 -15.59 -8.20
N GLU A 148 13.20 -16.42 -7.39
CA GLU A 148 12.79 -17.79 -7.06
C GLU A 148 11.40 -17.85 -6.38
N PHE A 149 11.11 -16.89 -5.48
CA PHE A 149 9.89 -16.83 -4.67
C PHE A 149 8.79 -15.96 -5.29
N ALA A 150 8.86 -15.69 -6.59
CA ALA A 150 7.93 -14.81 -7.28
C ALA A 150 6.50 -15.36 -7.30
N HIS A 151 5.53 -14.49 -7.06
CA HIS A 151 4.16 -14.72 -7.49
C HIS A 151 4.06 -14.45 -9.00
N ARG A 152 4.39 -15.46 -9.82
CA ARG A 152 4.55 -15.33 -11.28
C ARG A 152 3.37 -14.66 -11.97
N GLY A 153 2.13 -14.99 -11.57
CA GLY A 153 0.94 -14.37 -12.16
C GLY A 153 0.95 -12.85 -12.12
N SER A 154 1.39 -12.24 -11.00
CA SER A 154 1.51 -10.78 -10.89
C SER A 154 2.51 -10.20 -11.87
N PHE A 155 3.67 -10.82 -12.00
CA PHE A 155 4.74 -10.32 -12.89
C PHE A 155 4.40 -10.52 -14.37
N VAL A 156 3.67 -11.58 -14.73
CA VAL A 156 3.16 -11.78 -16.10
C VAL A 156 2.20 -10.65 -16.48
N GLN A 157 1.29 -10.26 -15.57
CA GLN A 157 0.37 -9.15 -15.83
C GLN A 157 1.11 -7.81 -16.01
N LEU A 158 2.09 -7.51 -15.13
CA LEU A 158 2.85 -6.26 -15.20
C LEU A 158 3.75 -6.18 -16.45
N ALA A 159 4.48 -7.26 -16.75
CA ALA A 159 5.42 -7.31 -17.84
C ALA A 159 4.75 -7.52 -19.21
N GLY A 160 3.50 -8.05 -19.22
CA GLY A 160 2.86 -8.53 -20.44
C GLY A 160 3.61 -9.71 -21.09
N SER A 161 4.43 -10.44 -20.32
CA SER A 161 5.33 -11.47 -20.82
C SER A 161 5.62 -12.52 -19.75
N GLU A 162 5.78 -13.77 -20.18
CA GLU A 162 6.30 -14.87 -19.35
C GLU A 162 7.84 -14.87 -19.23
N ASP A 163 8.52 -14.03 -20.01
CA ASP A 163 9.98 -13.92 -19.98
C ASP A 163 10.47 -13.38 -18.63
N ALA A 164 11.30 -14.17 -17.96
CA ALA A 164 11.86 -13.82 -16.65
C ALA A 164 12.69 -12.52 -16.69
N ALA A 165 13.38 -12.21 -17.78
CA ALA A 165 14.14 -10.98 -17.91
C ALA A 165 13.25 -9.74 -17.95
N ALA A 166 12.09 -9.82 -18.64
CA ALA A 166 11.09 -8.75 -18.65
C ALA A 166 10.47 -8.53 -17.25
N GLN A 167 10.23 -9.62 -16.50
CA GLN A 167 9.67 -9.57 -15.16
C GLN A 167 10.65 -8.98 -14.14
N GLN A 168 11.97 -9.18 -14.33
CA GLN A 168 13.01 -8.72 -13.41
C GLN A 168 13.02 -7.18 -13.24
N ALA A 169 12.53 -6.42 -14.22
CA ALA A 169 12.40 -4.97 -14.12
C ALA A 169 11.50 -4.52 -12.93
N PHE A 170 10.58 -5.40 -12.50
CA PHE A 170 9.63 -5.16 -11.42
C PHE A 170 10.05 -5.77 -10.08
N THR A 171 11.26 -6.33 -9.95
CA THR A 171 11.84 -6.75 -8.66
C THR A 171 12.14 -5.52 -7.82
N LEU A 172 11.68 -5.50 -6.55
CA LEU A 172 11.72 -4.30 -5.71
C LEU A 172 12.81 -4.31 -4.64
N GLU A 173 13.22 -5.46 -4.11
CA GLU A 173 14.26 -5.55 -3.08
C GLU A 173 15.61 -4.98 -3.55
N ASP A 174 15.88 -5.01 -4.86
CA ASP A 174 17.08 -4.45 -5.46
C ASP A 174 17.00 -2.91 -5.68
N LYS A 175 15.81 -2.32 -5.49
CA LYS A 175 15.56 -0.89 -5.69
C LYS A 175 15.54 -0.09 -4.39
N VAL A 176 15.60 -0.78 -3.25
CA VAL A 176 15.62 -0.14 -1.94
C VAL A 176 16.91 0.66 -1.76
N THR A 177 16.77 1.93 -1.39
CA THR A 177 17.87 2.86 -1.10
C THR A 177 17.66 3.53 0.26
N SER A 178 18.61 4.34 0.71
CA SER A 178 18.48 5.15 1.93
C SER A 178 17.34 6.18 1.88
N ASP A 179 16.86 6.52 0.67
CA ASP A 179 15.77 7.47 0.46
C ASP A 179 14.39 6.80 0.50
N THR A 180 14.35 5.47 0.63
CA THR A 180 13.10 4.72 0.81
C THR A 180 12.42 5.15 2.10
N PRO A 181 11.12 5.52 2.09
CA PRO A 181 10.41 5.93 3.30
C PRO A 181 10.29 4.78 4.32
N PRO A 182 9.99 5.08 5.60
CA PRO A 182 9.76 4.06 6.61
C PRO A 182 8.72 3.02 6.19
N VAL A 183 8.95 1.75 6.53
CA VAL A 183 8.12 0.61 6.12
C VAL A 183 7.60 -0.16 7.33
N PHE A 184 6.29 -0.39 7.37
CA PHE A 184 5.67 -1.42 8.21
C PHE A 184 5.31 -2.61 7.33
N VAL A 185 5.62 -3.85 7.73
CA VAL A 185 5.26 -5.03 6.97
C VAL A 185 4.79 -6.16 7.87
N TRP A 186 3.76 -6.88 7.42
CA TRP A 186 3.36 -8.11 8.07
C TRP A 186 3.09 -9.23 7.06
N HIS A 187 3.27 -10.48 7.49
CA HIS A 187 3.09 -11.67 6.66
C HIS A 187 2.77 -12.90 7.52
N THR A 188 2.42 -14.01 6.89
CA THR A 188 2.27 -15.31 7.55
C THR A 188 3.26 -16.32 7.00
N MET A 189 3.80 -17.18 7.87
CA MET A 189 4.77 -18.22 7.47
C MET A 189 4.15 -19.34 6.62
N GLU A 190 2.82 -19.53 6.70
CA GLU A 190 2.09 -20.57 5.95
C GLU A 190 1.58 -20.10 4.58
N ASP A 191 1.86 -18.84 4.17
CA ASP A 191 1.42 -18.31 2.89
C ASP A 191 2.05 -19.09 1.73
N LYS A 192 1.21 -19.80 0.98
CA LYS A 192 1.64 -20.61 -0.18
C LYS A 192 1.43 -19.91 -1.51
N THR A 193 0.75 -18.76 -1.50
CA THR A 193 0.47 -17.98 -2.71
C THR A 193 1.58 -16.97 -2.98
N VAL A 194 1.92 -16.19 -1.95
CA VAL A 194 3.08 -15.30 -1.94
C VAL A 194 3.99 -15.78 -0.83
N PRO A 195 5.07 -16.51 -1.12
CA PRO A 195 5.97 -17.03 -0.10
C PRO A 195 6.53 -15.92 0.80
N VAL A 196 6.63 -16.19 2.11
CA VAL A 196 7.12 -15.23 3.12
C VAL A 196 8.52 -14.71 2.81
N GLU A 197 9.28 -15.42 1.99
CA GLU A 197 10.59 -15.02 1.47
C GLU A 197 10.55 -13.68 0.76
N ASN A 198 9.42 -13.28 0.15
CA ASN A 198 9.23 -11.92 -0.37
C ASN A 198 9.47 -10.87 0.72
N THR A 199 8.86 -11.04 1.89
CA THR A 199 9.07 -10.16 3.04
C THR A 199 10.48 -10.28 3.61
N LEU A 200 11.04 -11.48 3.71
CA LEU A 200 12.40 -11.66 4.24
C LEU A 200 13.46 -11.00 3.35
N LEU A 201 13.33 -11.09 2.02
CA LEU A 201 14.21 -10.39 1.07
C LEU A 201 14.08 -8.88 1.21
N LEU A 202 12.86 -8.35 1.31
CA LEU A 202 12.61 -6.93 1.54
C LEU A 202 13.25 -6.45 2.84
N LEU A 203 13.06 -7.16 3.96
CA LEU A 203 13.65 -6.79 5.26
C LEU A 203 15.18 -6.75 5.21
N ALA A 204 15.79 -7.72 4.51
CA ALA A 204 17.24 -7.72 4.30
C ALA A 204 17.70 -6.49 3.51
N ALA A 205 16.95 -6.08 2.49
CA ALA A 205 17.23 -4.89 1.68
C ALA A 205 17.07 -3.59 2.49
N LEU A 206 15.94 -3.43 3.20
CA LEU A 206 15.68 -2.28 4.09
C LEU A 206 16.78 -2.13 5.14
N ARG A 207 17.17 -3.26 5.76
CA ARG A 207 18.24 -3.27 6.77
C ARG A 207 19.59 -2.83 6.22
N ARG A 208 19.95 -3.30 5.01
CA ARG A 208 21.20 -2.89 4.31
C ARG A 208 21.21 -1.40 3.98
N ALA A 209 20.06 -0.85 3.58
CA ALA A 209 19.92 0.55 3.21
C ALA A 209 19.76 1.49 4.42
N GLY A 210 19.63 0.97 5.63
CA GLY A 210 19.41 1.76 6.85
C GLY A 210 18.01 2.38 6.95
N VAL A 211 17.03 1.83 6.23
CA VAL A 211 15.63 2.29 6.25
C VAL A 211 14.95 1.84 7.54
N PRO A 212 14.27 2.74 8.28
CA PRO A 212 13.46 2.35 9.42
C PRO A 212 12.34 1.39 9.00
N CYS A 213 12.24 0.25 9.67
CA CYS A 213 11.19 -0.72 9.38
C CYS A 213 10.72 -1.46 10.63
N GLU A 214 9.43 -1.77 10.67
CA GLU A 214 8.81 -2.67 11.66
C GLU A 214 8.19 -3.86 10.94
N ALA A 215 8.35 -5.09 11.48
CA ALA A 215 7.91 -6.31 10.83
C ALA A 215 7.23 -7.28 11.80
N HIS A 216 6.12 -7.88 11.38
CA HIS A 216 5.37 -8.88 12.12
C HIS A 216 5.14 -10.12 11.27
N LEU A 217 5.75 -11.25 11.65
CA LEU A 217 5.57 -12.53 10.99
C LEU A 217 4.73 -13.45 11.88
N PHE A 218 3.51 -13.74 11.44
CA PHE A 218 2.61 -14.65 12.13
C PHE A 218 2.87 -16.10 11.67
N GLU A 219 2.84 -17.06 12.60
CA GLU A 219 3.07 -18.47 12.26
C GLU A 219 2.03 -18.96 11.25
N LYS A 220 0.72 -18.70 11.51
CA LYS A 220 -0.40 -19.30 10.78
C LYS A 220 -1.16 -18.27 9.95
N GLY A 221 -1.67 -18.73 8.83
CA GLY A 221 -2.60 -18.01 7.98
C GLY A 221 -2.34 -18.24 6.51
N ALA A 222 -3.43 -18.38 5.75
CA ALA A 222 -3.40 -18.39 4.30
C ALA A 222 -3.17 -16.96 3.75
N HIS A 223 -2.95 -16.86 2.44
CA HIS A 223 -2.85 -15.58 1.73
C HIS A 223 -4.18 -14.81 1.72
N GLY A 224 -4.12 -13.47 1.64
CA GLY A 224 -5.28 -12.63 1.37
C GLY A 224 -6.23 -12.46 2.56
N THR A 225 -5.70 -12.43 3.78
CA THR A 225 -6.52 -12.36 5.00
C THR A 225 -6.88 -10.94 5.46
N SER A 226 -6.42 -9.90 4.77
CA SER A 226 -6.80 -8.50 5.01
C SER A 226 -6.75 -8.12 6.50
N ILE A 227 -7.82 -7.57 7.06
CA ILE A 227 -7.96 -7.21 8.48
C ILE A 227 -8.19 -8.40 9.41
N SER A 228 -8.21 -9.63 8.89
CA SER A 228 -8.38 -10.89 9.65
C SER A 228 -9.62 -10.94 10.54
N THR A 229 -10.74 -10.44 10.03
CA THR A 229 -12.07 -10.48 10.69
C THR A 229 -13.06 -11.36 9.94
N ALA A 230 -14.22 -11.61 10.53
CA ALA A 230 -15.33 -12.32 9.90
C ALA A 230 -15.89 -11.57 8.66
N GLU A 231 -15.77 -10.24 8.61
CA GLU A 231 -16.19 -9.42 7.48
C GLU A 231 -15.48 -9.80 6.18
N VAL A 232 -14.22 -10.24 6.29
CA VAL A 232 -13.38 -10.62 5.15
C VAL A 232 -13.17 -12.14 5.04
N ASP A 233 -14.05 -12.94 5.67
CA ASP A 233 -13.98 -14.42 5.72
C ASP A 233 -12.64 -14.98 6.19
N ALA A 234 -11.94 -14.27 7.08
CA ALA A 234 -10.60 -14.64 7.52
C ALA A 234 -10.37 -14.45 9.03
N ALA A 235 -11.43 -14.63 9.85
CA ALA A 235 -11.39 -14.35 11.28
C ALA A 235 -10.24 -15.06 12.00
N ASP A 236 -9.32 -14.26 12.56
CA ASP A 236 -8.23 -14.69 13.42
C ASP A 236 -7.85 -13.53 14.34
N PRO A 237 -8.28 -13.55 15.62
CA PRO A 237 -8.01 -12.46 16.55
C PRO A 237 -6.54 -12.18 16.79
N HIS A 238 -5.67 -13.20 16.72
CA HIS A 238 -4.23 -13.02 16.91
C HIS A 238 -3.62 -12.25 15.72
N ARG A 239 -3.92 -12.68 14.50
CA ARG A 239 -3.40 -12.00 13.29
C ARG A 239 -4.02 -10.60 13.13
N ALA A 240 -5.29 -10.38 13.52
CA ALA A 240 -5.95 -9.07 13.47
C ALA A 240 -5.20 -7.99 14.28
N HIS A 241 -4.34 -8.36 15.24
CA HIS A 241 -3.50 -7.40 15.98
C HIS A 241 -2.56 -6.59 15.09
N TRP A 242 -2.28 -7.02 13.84
CA TRP A 242 -1.46 -6.23 12.93
C TRP A 242 -2.01 -4.80 12.75
N VAL A 243 -3.34 -4.62 12.79
CA VAL A 243 -3.97 -3.30 12.65
C VAL A 243 -3.58 -2.38 13.81
N ALA A 244 -3.68 -2.85 15.06
CA ALA A 244 -3.30 -2.07 16.24
C ALA A 244 -1.80 -1.72 16.22
N LEU A 245 -0.94 -2.70 15.94
CA LEU A 245 0.51 -2.51 15.83
C LEU A 245 0.86 -1.49 14.73
N CYS A 246 0.20 -1.59 13.58
CA CYS A 246 0.37 -0.65 12.48
C CYS A 246 -0.06 0.77 12.87
N LEU A 247 -1.18 0.92 13.56
CA LEU A 247 -1.67 2.24 14.00
C LEU A 247 -0.73 2.89 15.02
N GLU A 248 -0.15 2.12 15.95
CA GLU A 248 0.87 2.60 16.88
C GLU A 248 2.11 3.08 16.13
N TRP A 249 2.66 2.23 15.25
CA TRP A 249 3.82 2.57 14.43
C TRP A 249 3.58 3.81 13.54
N LEU A 250 2.41 3.85 12.87
CA LEU A 250 2.08 4.95 11.97
C LEU A 250 1.91 6.27 12.73
N GLY A 251 1.30 6.20 13.92
CA GLY A 251 1.15 7.35 14.80
C GLY A 251 2.49 7.96 15.22
N GLU A 252 3.50 7.13 15.47
CA GLU A 252 4.88 7.58 15.76
C GLU A 252 5.59 8.09 14.51
N THR A 253 5.50 7.36 13.41
CA THR A 253 6.18 7.67 12.14
C THR A 253 5.69 8.99 11.54
N LEU A 254 4.38 9.25 11.55
CA LEU A 254 3.78 10.48 11.02
C LEU A 254 3.60 11.57 12.09
N GLY A 255 3.88 11.28 13.36
CA GLY A 255 3.68 12.24 14.45
C GLY A 255 2.21 12.67 14.59
N PHE A 256 1.27 11.73 14.49
CA PHE A 256 -0.16 11.97 14.62
C PHE A 256 -0.81 10.95 15.55
N LYS A 257 -1.23 11.42 16.73
CA LYS A 257 -1.93 10.62 17.73
C LYS A 257 -3.16 11.38 18.22
N LEU A 258 -4.29 10.70 18.36
CA LEU A 258 -5.54 11.28 18.92
C LEU A 258 -5.70 10.99 20.42
N SER A 259 -4.87 10.11 20.97
CA SER A 259 -4.87 9.71 22.39
C SER A 259 -3.45 9.69 22.92
#